data_d313c0c710cc846d19cf9137c41268e1
#
_entry.id   d313c0c710cc846d19cf9137c41268e1
#
_cell.length_a   1.000
_cell.length_b   1.000
_cell.length_c   1.000
_cell.angle_alpha   90.00
_cell.angle_beta   90.00
_cell.angle_gamma   90.00
#
_symmetry.space_group_name_H-M   'P 1'
#
loop_
_entity.id
_entity.type
_entity.pdbx_description
1 polymer ?
#
loop_
_entity_poly.entity_id
_entity_poly.type
_entity_poly.pdbx_seq_one_letter_code
_entity_poly.pdbx_strand_id
1 'polypeptide(L)'
;MQAIIIPLAVIAGLLVAIVGTGFFIKSKISKFSRQAFGTDNIMEGYREQKRKLSETPRSVQSMTGIYGPEILRDFPDFDLDLYRNKAKTVLRGYLNAIATRSADTLPEEITPTLKNHILEIIENLELNRRTQYYLEPVVHACEIGRYRKTGGEVVITFNTAVGLYAYLEDENGKVINGDKDNKLQTLYEIDLIYLQDADKMGVYGEGLGLTCPNCGAPIKNLGQKFCDYCGTGVIEVNTRVWKFNAVREQTKRRTAF
;
A
#
# COMPACT_ATOMS: atom_id res chain seq x y z
N MET A 1 -43.59 -17.23 62.51
CA MET A 1 -43.68 -16.12 61.54
C MET A 1 -42.37 -15.32 61.43
N GLN A 2 -41.59 -15.08 62.45
CA GLN A 2 -40.31 -14.34 62.39
C GLN A 2 -39.20 -15.02 61.57
N ALA A 3 -39.16 -16.36 61.54
CA ALA A 3 -38.10 -17.13 60.82
C ALA A 3 -38.14 -16.98 59.29
N ILE A 4 -39.25 -16.52 58.70
CA ILE A 4 -39.40 -16.33 57.24
C ILE A 4 -39.21 -14.87 56.83
N ILE A 5 -39.49 -13.93 57.74
CA ILE A 5 -39.43 -12.48 57.47
C ILE A 5 -37.97 -12.00 57.29
N ILE A 6 -37.05 -12.52 58.13
CA ILE A 6 -35.62 -12.13 58.08
C ILE A 6 -34.95 -12.50 56.73
N PRO A 7 -35.06 -13.73 56.22
CA PRO A 7 -34.44 -14.05 54.92
C PRO A 7 -35.10 -13.29 53.77
N LEU A 8 -36.40 -12.99 53.83
CA LEU A 8 -37.09 -12.24 52.79
C LEU A 8 -36.60 -10.78 52.73
N ALA A 9 -36.37 -10.15 53.87
CA ALA A 9 -35.84 -8.79 53.98
C ALA A 9 -34.39 -8.70 53.45
N VAL A 10 -33.57 -9.71 53.71
CA VAL A 10 -32.18 -9.80 53.19
C VAL A 10 -32.17 -9.94 51.67
N ILE A 11 -33.03 -10.80 51.11
CA ILE A 11 -33.17 -10.96 49.68
C ILE A 11 -33.62 -9.67 49.00
N ALA A 12 -34.63 -8.99 49.57
CA ALA A 12 -35.10 -7.70 49.08
C ALA A 12 -33.99 -6.62 49.12
N GLY A 13 -33.21 -6.57 50.20
CA GLY A 13 -32.05 -5.67 50.30
C GLY A 13 -30.97 -5.95 49.25
N LEU A 14 -30.66 -7.21 48.99
CA LEU A 14 -29.71 -7.61 47.94
C LEU A 14 -30.20 -7.23 46.53
N LEU A 15 -31.50 -7.41 46.26
CA LEU A 15 -32.07 -7.01 44.96
C LEU A 15 -32.00 -5.51 44.77
N VAL A 16 -32.31 -4.69 45.79
CA VAL A 16 -32.18 -3.23 45.72
C VAL A 16 -30.71 -2.81 45.48
N ALA A 17 -29.76 -3.46 46.16
CA ALA A 17 -28.36 -3.18 46.00
C ALA A 17 -27.88 -3.53 44.56
N ILE A 18 -28.32 -4.66 44.00
CA ILE A 18 -27.99 -5.06 42.61
C ILE A 18 -28.57 -4.07 41.61
N VAL A 19 -29.80 -3.67 41.74
CA VAL A 19 -30.46 -2.68 40.87
C VAL A 19 -29.76 -1.32 40.99
N GLY A 20 -29.46 -0.88 42.22
CA GLY A 20 -28.76 0.39 42.46
C GLY A 20 -27.34 0.43 41.87
N THR A 21 -26.58 -0.65 42.05
CA THR A 21 -25.23 -0.77 41.45
C THR A 21 -25.32 -0.84 39.93
N GLY A 22 -26.28 -1.56 39.36
CA GLY A 22 -26.54 -1.59 37.93
C GLY A 22 -26.85 -0.21 37.34
N PHE A 23 -27.69 0.56 37.99
CA PHE A 23 -28.01 1.94 37.58
C PHE A 23 -26.81 2.88 37.67
N PHE A 24 -26.02 2.75 38.74
CA PHE A 24 -24.81 3.55 38.93
C PHE A 24 -23.77 3.25 37.84
N ILE A 25 -23.56 1.97 37.56
CA ILE A 25 -22.64 1.53 36.48
C ILE A 25 -23.12 2.06 35.12
N LYS A 26 -24.41 1.90 34.80
CA LYS A 26 -25.00 2.41 33.57
C LYS A 26 -24.83 3.93 33.43
N SER A 27 -25.02 4.69 34.50
CA SER A 27 -24.83 6.15 34.51
C SER A 27 -23.37 6.54 34.27
N LYS A 28 -22.40 5.83 34.85
CA LYS A 28 -20.98 6.07 34.63
C LYS A 28 -20.56 5.71 33.17
N ILE A 29 -21.07 4.59 32.67
CA ILE A 29 -20.84 4.15 31.29
C ILE A 29 -21.40 5.16 30.29
N SER A 30 -22.64 5.63 30.50
CA SER A 30 -23.28 6.64 29.65
C SER A 30 -22.51 7.97 29.65
N LYS A 31 -22.04 8.45 30.82
CA LYS A 31 -21.20 9.66 30.90
C LYS A 31 -19.89 9.51 30.14
N PHE A 32 -19.19 8.39 30.29
CA PHE A 32 -17.96 8.08 29.54
C PHE A 32 -18.25 8.02 28.05
N SER A 33 -19.35 7.35 27.65
CA SER A 33 -19.74 7.24 26.24
C SER A 33 -20.04 8.60 25.61
N ARG A 34 -20.75 9.48 26.29
CA ARG A 34 -21.00 10.86 25.85
C ARG A 34 -19.70 11.65 25.67
N GLN A 35 -18.77 11.50 26.61
CA GLN A 35 -17.51 12.23 26.56
C GLN A 35 -16.57 11.71 25.44
N ALA A 36 -16.55 10.39 25.22
CA ALA A 36 -15.67 9.74 24.24
C ALA A 36 -16.25 9.74 22.82
N PHE A 37 -17.56 9.53 22.68
CA PHE A 37 -18.22 9.28 21.39
C PHE A 37 -19.39 10.23 21.09
N GLY A 38 -19.79 11.07 22.04
CA GLY A 38 -20.94 11.98 21.90
C GLY A 38 -22.30 11.30 21.97
N THR A 39 -22.37 10.00 22.26
CA THR A 39 -23.61 9.20 22.37
C THR A 39 -23.71 8.52 23.72
N ASP A 40 -24.95 8.17 24.15
CA ASP A 40 -25.18 7.46 25.42
C ASP A 40 -24.81 5.98 25.38
N ASN A 41 -24.67 5.42 24.16
CA ASN A 41 -24.37 4.00 23.91
C ASN A 41 -22.98 3.83 23.34
N ILE A 42 -22.08 3.18 24.10
CA ILE A 42 -20.70 2.91 23.67
C ILE A 42 -20.64 2.14 22.35
N MET A 43 -21.53 1.15 22.17
CA MET A 43 -21.52 0.33 20.95
C MET A 43 -21.94 1.12 19.73
N GLU A 44 -22.91 2.01 19.88
CA GLU A 44 -23.34 2.91 18.81
C GLU A 44 -22.27 3.95 18.48
N GLY A 45 -21.67 4.56 19.50
CA GLY A 45 -20.56 5.49 19.32
C GLY A 45 -19.35 4.85 18.64
N TYR A 46 -19.00 3.62 19.02
CA TYR A 46 -17.93 2.87 18.37
C TYR A 46 -18.25 2.54 16.91
N ARG A 47 -19.48 2.09 16.61
CA ARG A 47 -19.92 1.83 15.23
C ARG A 47 -19.89 3.09 14.38
N GLU A 48 -20.37 4.20 14.90
CA GLU A 48 -20.38 5.49 14.21
C GLU A 48 -18.95 5.98 13.92
N GLN A 49 -18.06 5.88 14.90
CA GLN A 49 -16.65 6.22 14.72
C GLN A 49 -16.00 5.33 13.66
N LYS A 50 -16.25 4.01 13.70
CA LYS A 50 -15.76 3.06 12.73
C LYS A 50 -16.27 3.39 11.32
N ARG A 51 -17.56 3.73 11.19
CA ARG A 51 -18.16 4.17 9.92
C ARG A 51 -17.50 5.45 9.39
N LYS A 52 -17.33 6.47 10.22
CA LYS A 52 -16.63 7.71 9.84
C LYS A 52 -15.21 7.45 9.36
N LEU A 53 -14.46 6.60 10.06
CA LEU A 53 -13.10 6.22 9.65
C LEU A 53 -13.09 5.44 8.34
N SER A 54 -14.13 4.65 8.04
CA SER A 54 -14.22 3.92 6.79
C SER A 54 -14.61 4.79 5.60
N GLU A 55 -15.35 5.87 5.84
CA GLU A 55 -15.82 6.82 4.82
C GLU A 55 -14.79 7.94 4.54
N THR A 56 -13.90 8.23 5.49
CA THR A 56 -12.96 9.36 5.38
C THR A 56 -11.63 8.90 4.78
N PRO A 57 -11.28 9.32 3.54
CA PRO A 57 -10.00 9.01 2.94
C PRO A 57 -8.82 9.51 3.78
N ARG A 58 -7.74 8.76 3.80
CA ARG A 58 -6.50 9.19 4.46
C ARG A 58 -5.80 10.28 3.66
N SER A 59 -5.26 11.26 4.35
CA SER A 59 -4.42 12.29 3.73
C SER A 59 -3.10 11.69 3.28
N VAL A 60 -2.61 12.13 2.12
CA VAL A 60 -1.30 11.78 1.57
C VAL A 60 -0.34 12.93 1.85
N GLN A 61 0.84 12.61 2.35
CA GLN A 61 1.92 13.58 2.39
C GLN A 61 2.44 13.78 0.96
N SER A 62 2.19 14.95 0.38
CA SER A 62 2.70 15.33 -0.94
C SER A 62 3.96 16.16 -0.80
N MET A 63 5.02 15.69 -1.42
CA MET A 63 6.28 16.42 -1.59
C MET A 63 6.52 16.76 -3.06
N THR A 64 5.48 16.67 -3.88
CA THR A 64 5.55 16.90 -5.33
C THR A 64 6.07 18.31 -5.67
N GLY A 65 5.67 19.33 -4.90
CA GLY A 65 6.15 20.70 -5.12
C GLY A 65 7.65 20.88 -4.86
N ILE A 66 8.25 20.04 -4.02
CA ILE A 66 9.69 20.07 -3.70
C ILE A 66 10.47 19.20 -4.67
N TYR A 67 10.07 17.94 -4.80
CA TYR A 67 10.83 16.97 -5.60
C TYR A 67 10.50 17.00 -7.10
N GLY A 68 9.32 17.48 -7.51
CA GLY A 68 8.97 17.57 -8.92
C GLY A 68 9.97 18.37 -9.75
N PRO A 69 10.31 19.62 -9.38
CA PRO A 69 11.34 20.39 -10.08
C PRO A 69 12.73 19.74 -10.06
N GLU A 70 13.09 19.05 -8.97
CA GLU A 70 14.37 18.34 -8.86
C GLU A 70 14.43 17.13 -9.82
N ILE A 71 13.36 16.35 -9.87
CA ILE A 71 13.24 15.20 -10.77
C ILE A 71 13.32 15.67 -12.24
N LEU A 72 12.58 16.71 -12.61
CA LEU A 72 12.60 17.23 -13.99
C LEU A 72 13.95 17.83 -14.38
N ARG A 73 14.69 18.41 -13.43
CA ARG A 73 16.05 18.85 -13.68
C ARG A 73 17.00 17.68 -13.97
N ASP A 74 16.84 16.57 -13.20
CA ASP A 74 17.70 15.39 -13.33
C ASP A 74 17.28 14.49 -14.49
N PHE A 75 16.00 14.48 -14.83
CA PHE A 75 15.34 13.69 -15.88
C PHE A 75 14.35 14.58 -16.66
N PRO A 76 14.81 15.37 -17.62
CA PRO A 76 13.93 16.29 -18.36
C PRO A 76 12.76 15.63 -19.09
N ASP A 77 12.91 14.37 -19.49
CA ASP A 77 11.88 13.59 -20.19
C ASP A 77 10.93 12.84 -19.23
N PHE A 78 11.05 13.06 -17.92
CA PHE A 78 10.19 12.39 -16.94
C PHE A 78 8.79 13.01 -16.94
N ASP A 79 7.79 12.21 -17.34
CA ASP A 79 6.40 12.60 -17.26
C ASP A 79 5.78 12.19 -15.91
N LEU A 80 5.62 13.18 -15.05
CA LEU A 80 5.11 13.00 -13.69
C LEU A 80 3.69 12.42 -13.66
N ASP A 81 2.81 12.90 -14.54
CA ASP A 81 1.41 12.45 -14.57
C ASP A 81 1.30 11.04 -15.15
N LEU A 82 2.11 10.71 -16.14
CA LEU A 82 2.22 9.35 -16.66
C LEU A 82 2.61 8.37 -15.57
N TYR A 83 3.70 8.65 -14.83
CA TYR A 83 4.19 7.74 -13.78
C TYR A 83 3.27 7.68 -12.56
N ARG A 84 2.59 8.78 -12.22
CA ARG A 84 1.53 8.78 -11.21
C ARG A 84 0.39 7.83 -11.61
N ASN A 85 -0.05 7.87 -12.87
CA ASN A 85 -1.10 6.98 -13.36
C ASN A 85 -0.62 5.52 -13.45
N LYS A 86 0.62 5.28 -13.88
CA LYS A 86 1.21 3.94 -13.85
C LYS A 86 1.32 3.40 -12.43
N ALA A 87 1.71 4.21 -11.42
CA ALA A 87 1.74 3.80 -10.02
C ALA A 87 0.36 3.33 -9.52
N LYS A 88 -0.72 4.05 -9.89
CA LYS A 88 -2.10 3.62 -9.57
C LYS A 88 -2.45 2.28 -10.24
N THR A 89 -2.01 2.07 -11.46
CA THR A 89 -2.23 0.81 -12.21
C THR A 89 -1.46 -0.35 -11.57
N VAL A 90 -0.20 -0.13 -11.21
CA VAL A 90 0.63 -1.11 -10.51
C VAL A 90 0.00 -1.51 -9.17
N LEU A 91 -0.50 -0.54 -8.40
CA LEU A 91 -1.18 -0.83 -7.14
C LEU A 91 -2.43 -1.70 -7.34
N ARG A 92 -3.26 -1.38 -8.34
CA ARG A 92 -4.44 -2.20 -8.66
C ARG A 92 -4.03 -3.61 -9.10
N GLY A 93 -3.00 -3.72 -9.94
CA GLY A 93 -2.45 -5.02 -10.36
C GLY A 93 -1.92 -5.83 -9.17
N TYR A 94 -1.18 -5.20 -8.26
CA TYR A 94 -0.69 -5.81 -7.02
C TYR A 94 -1.83 -6.38 -6.16
N LEU A 95 -2.85 -5.57 -5.87
CA LEU A 95 -4.01 -6.00 -5.07
C LEU A 95 -4.79 -7.11 -5.76
N ASN A 96 -5.00 -6.99 -7.08
CA ASN A 96 -5.70 -8.00 -7.86
C ASN A 96 -4.92 -9.33 -7.93
N ALA A 97 -3.62 -9.28 -8.17
CA ALA A 97 -2.79 -10.49 -8.25
C ALA A 97 -2.84 -11.31 -6.96
N ILE A 98 -2.77 -10.65 -5.79
CA ILE A 98 -2.88 -11.31 -4.49
C ILE A 98 -4.31 -11.88 -4.29
N ALA A 99 -5.35 -11.11 -4.62
CA ALA A 99 -6.74 -11.54 -4.43
C ALA A 99 -7.12 -12.71 -5.34
N THR A 100 -6.63 -12.72 -6.59
CA THR A 100 -6.91 -13.79 -7.58
C THR A 100 -5.89 -14.91 -7.55
N ARG A 101 -4.80 -14.78 -6.78
CA ARG A 101 -3.66 -15.70 -6.75
C ARG A 101 -3.03 -15.93 -8.13
N SER A 102 -3.04 -14.92 -8.97
CA SER A 102 -2.44 -14.95 -10.30
C SER A 102 -1.61 -13.71 -10.57
N ALA A 103 -0.40 -13.92 -11.07
CA ALA A 103 0.51 -12.86 -11.49
C ALA A 103 0.31 -12.41 -12.95
N ASP A 104 -0.67 -13.00 -13.69
CA ASP A 104 -0.87 -12.78 -15.12
C ASP A 104 -1.34 -11.36 -15.46
N THR A 105 -1.98 -10.69 -14.49
CA THR A 105 -2.51 -9.33 -14.66
C THR A 105 -1.53 -8.24 -14.24
N LEU A 106 -0.30 -8.60 -13.88
CA LEU A 106 0.70 -7.62 -13.46
C LEU A 106 1.22 -6.83 -14.67
N PRO A 107 1.42 -5.50 -14.52
CA PRO A 107 2.01 -4.68 -15.57
C PRO A 107 3.45 -5.10 -15.91
N GLU A 108 3.87 -4.89 -17.16
CA GLU A 108 5.25 -5.19 -17.60
C GLU A 108 6.31 -4.27 -16.97
N GLU A 109 5.87 -3.09 -16.48
CA GLU A 109 6.76 -2.10 -15.88
C GLU A 109 7.17 -2.40 -14.44
N ILE A 110 6.96 -3.62 -13.94
CA ILE A 110 7.45 -4.05 -12.63
C ILE A 110 8.80 -4.76 -12.74
N THR A 111 9.58 -4.72 -11.67
CA THR A 111 10.83 -5.50 -11.58
C THR A 111 10.55 -6.96 -11.24
N PRO A 112 11.49 -7.87 -11.57
CA PRO A 112 11.44 -9.25 -11.08
C PRO A 112 11.35 -9.33 -9.54
N THR A 113 12.00 -8.42 -8.84
CA THR A 113 11.96 -8.33 -7.36
C THR A 113 10.53 -8.14 -6.86
N LEU A 114 9.78 -7.17 -7.42
CA LEU A 114 8.39 -6.95 -7.04
C LEU A 114 7.51 -8.15 -7.42
N LYS A 115 7.72 -8.73 -8.61
CA LYS A 115 6.98 -9.93 -9.04
C LYS A 115 7.20 -11.10 -8.09
N ASN A 116 8.46 -11.39 -7.73
CA ASN A 116 8.78 -12.48 -6.81
C ASN A 116 8.17 -12.25 -5.42
N HIS A 117 8.21 -11.02 -4.92
CA HIS A 117 7.56 -10.68 -3.65
C HIS A 117 6.05 -10.93 -3.67
N ILE A 118 5.37 -10.63 -4.78
CA ILE A 118 3.94 -10.94 -4.94
C ILE A 118 3.71 -12.46 -4.93
N LEU A 119 4.55 -13.23 -5.64
CA LEU A 119 4.46 -14.69 -5.68
C LEU A 119 4.69 -15.31 -4.30
N GLU A 120 5.63 -14.79 -3.51
CA GLU A 120 5.86 -15.22 -2.12
C GLU A 120 4.63 -14.97 -1.22
N ILE A 121 3.94 -13.83 -1.40
CA ILE A 121 2.69 -13.57 -0.68
C ILE A 121 1.62 -14.58 -1.07
N ILE A 122 1.47 -14.86 -2.36
CA ILE A 122 0.48 -15.82 -2.88
C ILE A 122 0.77 -17.22 -2.32
N GLU A 123 2.02 -17.68 -2.42
CA GLU A 123 2.45 -18.97 -1.88
C GLU A 123 2.19 -19.09 -0.37
N ASN A 124 2.51 -18.04 0.40
CA ASN A 124 2.24 -18.01 1.84
C ASN A 124 0.73 -18.13 2.15
N LEU A 125 -0.12 -17.47 1.37
CA LEU A 125 -1.57 -17.59 1.52
C LEU A 125 -2.05 -19.03 1.23
N GLU A 126 -1.51 -19.68 0.19
CA GLU A 126 -1.84 -21.05 -0.19
C GLU A 126 -1.38 -22.06 0.86
N LEU A 127 -0.12 -21.98 1.29
CA LEU A 127 0.44 -22.87 2.33
C LEU A 127 -0.35 -22.80 3.64
N ASN A 128 -0.86 -21.61 3.99
CA ASN A 128 -1.67 -21.43 5.19
C ASN A 128 -3.17 -21.62 4.97
N ARG A 129 -3.61 -22.01 3.76
CA ARG A 129 -5.02 -22.16 3.36
C ARG A 129 -5.85 -20.92 3.70
N ARG A 130 -5.30 -19.72 3.45
CA ARG A 130 -5.93 -18.43 3.72
C ARG A 130 -6.27 -17.74 2.43
N THR A 131 -7.38 -17.02 2.38
CA THR A 131 -7.78 -16.21 1.22
C THR A 131 -7.81 -14.74 1.59
N GLN A 132 -7.00 -13.94 0.88
CA GLN A 132 -6.99 -12.48 1.01
C GLN A 132 -7.96 -11.88 -0.01
N TYR A 133 -8.86 -11.04 0.49
CA TYR A 133 -9.79 -10.28 -0.33
C TYR A 133 -9.40 -8.81 -0.35
N TYR A 134 -9.38 -8.23 -1.54
CA TYR A 134 -9.26 -6.80 -1.80
C TYR A 134 -10.36 -6.41 -2.78
N LEU A 135 -11.46 -5.82 -2.28
CA LEU A 135 -12.64 -5.53 -3.08
C LEU A 135 -12.82 -4.02 -3.23
N GLU A 136 -13.30 -3.60 -4.40
CA GLU A 136 -13.62 -2.21 -4.74
C GLU A 136 -12.50 -1.20 -4.39
N PRO A 137 -11.26 -1.39 -4.85
CA PRO A 137 -10.20 -0.45 -4.55
C PRO A 137 -10.42 0.89 -5.25
N VAL A 138 -10.54 1.96 -4.46
CA VAL A 138 -10.65 3.35 -4.93
C VAL A 138 -9.41 4.11 -4.52
N VAL A 139 -8.64 4.58 -5.48
CA VAL A 139 -7.48 5.44 -5.25
C VAL A 139 -7.95 6.89 -5.14
N HIS A 140 -7.77 7.48 -3.96
CA HIS A 140 -8.17 8.86 -3.66
C HIS A 140 -7.11 9.88 -4.04
N ALA A 141 -5.84 9.56 -3.77
CA ALA A 141 -4.70 10.42 -4.07
C ALA A 141 -3.45 9.58 -4.32
N CYS A 142 -2.55 10.09 -5.17
CA CYS A 142 -1.25 9.48 -5.44
C CYS A 142 -0.25 10.62 -5.71
N GLU A 143 0.69 10.84 -4.79
CA GLU A 143 1.61 11.96 -4.82
C GLU A 143 3.05 11.50 -4.56
N ILE A 144 4.04 12.27 -5.05
CA ILE A 144 5.43 12.00 -4.70
C ILE A 144 5.62 12.25 -3.21
N GLY A 145 6.06 11.22 -2.50
CA GLY A 145 6.40 11.28 -1.07
C GLY A 145 7.89 11.44 -0.83
N ARG A 146 8.73 10.89 -1.72
CA ARG A 146 10.19 10.92 -1.57
C ARG A 146 10.88 10.81 -2.93
N TYR A 147 12.01 11.48 -3.03
CA TYR A 147 13.00 11.32 -4.10
C TYR A 147 14.37 11.08 -3.49
N ARG A 148 15.07 10.05 -3.92
CA ARG A 148 16.38 9.68 -3.39
C ARG A 148 17.31 9.28 -4.50
N LYS A 149 18.54 9.76 -4.41
CA LYS A 149 19.68 9.36 -5.25
C LYS A 149 20.80 8.89 -4.34
N THR A 150 21.23 7.63 -4.51
CA THR A 150 22.30 7.05 -3.70
C THR A 150 23.03 5.99 -4.50
N GLY A 151 24.35 6.12 -4.65
CA GLY A 151 25.19 5.07 -5.25
C GLY A 151 24.85 4.68 -6.69
N GLY A 152 24.32 5.62 -7.50
CA GLY A 152 23.89 5.36 -8.87
C GLY A 152 22.45 4.83 -9.00
N GLU A 153 21.76 4.55 -7.89
CA GLU A 153 20.35 4.21 -7.83
C GLU A 153 19.51 5.47 -7.66
N VAL A 154 18.41 5.55 -8.40
CA VAL A 154 17.41 6.61 -8.26
C VAL A 154 16.08 5.98 -7.90
N VAL A 155 15.46 6.48 -6.84
CA VAL A 155 14.16 6.00 -6.34
C VAL A 155 13.21 7.17 -6.16
N ILE A 156 12.02 7.07 -6.79
CA ILE A 156 10.88 7.94 -6.55
C ILE A 156 9.82 7.12 -5.81
N THR A 157 9.44 7.53 -4.60
CA THR A 157 8.37 6.88 -3.83
C THR A 157 7.08 7.66 -4.00
N PHE A 158 6.02 7.01 -4.47
CA PHE A 158 4.67 7.55 -4.51
C PHE A 158 3.92 7.13 -3.25
N ASN A 159 3.36 8.10 -2.52
CA ASN A 159 2.41 7.87 -1.44
C ASN A 159 1.01 7.83 -2.04
N THR A 160 0.27 6.76 -1.79
CA THR A 160 -1.03 6.54 -2.42
C THR A 160 -2.10 6.22 -1.37
N ALA A 161 -3.16 7.04 -1.30
CA ALA A 161 -4.31 6.80 -0.43
C ALA A 161 -5.35 5.96 -1.14
N VAL A 162 -5.80 4.89 -0.49
CA VAL A 162 -6.74 3.91 -1.03
C VAL A 162 -7.82 3.58 -0.01
N GLY A 163 -9.08 3.53 -0.48
CA GLY A 163 -10.20 2.95 0.23
C GLY A 163 -10.62 1.64 -0.42
N LEU A 164 -10.72 0.55 0.34
CA LEU A 164 -11.10 -0.77 -0.17
C LEU A 164 -11.66 -1.63 0.95
N TYR A 165 -12.44 -2.66 0.63
CA TYR A 165 -12.71 -3.73 1.57
C TYR A 165 -11.52 -4.69 1.56
N ALA A 166 -10.88 -4.87 2.73
CA ALA A 166 -9.73 -5.74 2.89
C ALA A 166 -9.94 -6.68 4.07
N TYR A 167 -9.94 -7.97 3.82
CA TYR A 167 -10.08 -8.99 4.86
C TYR A 167 -9.42 -10.29 4.45
N LEU A 168 -9.02 -11.06 5.47
CA LEU A 168 -8.37 -12.35 5.35
C LEU A 168 -9.27 -13.43 5.96
N GLU A 169 -9.55 -14.49 5.22
CA GLU A 169 -10.30 -15.65 5.67
C GLU A 169 -9.41 -16.87 5.86
N ASP A 170 -9.80 -17.73 6.81
CA ASP A 170 -9.28 -19.08 6.95
C ASP A 170 -9.95 -20.07 5.98
N GLU A 171 -9.55 -21.33 6.02
CA GLU A 171 -10.10 -22.41 5.18
C GLU A 171 -11.61 -22.66 5.40
N ASN A 172 -12.18 -22.22 6.52
CA ASN A 172 -13.59 -22.37 6.86
C ASN A 172 -14.43 -21.14 6.48
N GLY A 173 -13.82 -20.13 5.83
CA GLY A 173 -14.48 -18.89 5.47
C GLY A 173 -14.69 -17.92 6.64
N LYS A 174 -14.02 -18.17 7.79
CA LYS A 174 -14.06 -17.25 8.93
C LYS A 174 -13.06 -16.12 8.74
N VAL A 175 -13.52 -14.89 8.91
CA VAL A 175 -12.63 -13.73 8.89
C VAL A 175 -11.69 -13.76 10.09
N ILE A 176 -10.39 -13.82 9.84
CA ILE A 176 -9.32 -13.81 10.84
C ILE A 176 -8.61 -12.46 10.94
N ASN A 177 -8.73 -11.63 9.91
CA ASN A 177 -8.20 -10.27 9.92
C ASN A 177 -9.01 -9.37 8.97
N GLY A 178 -9.07 -8.06 9.25
CA GLY A 178 -9.79 -7.11 8.43
C GLY A 178 -11.29 -7.04 8.72
N ASP A 179 -12.05 -6.48 7.77
CA ASP A 179 -13.50 -6.24 7.92
C ASP A 179 -14.21 -6.37 6.57
N LYS A 180 -15.31 -7.14 6.53
CA LYS A 180 -16.14 -7.30 5.33
C LYS A 180 -17.11 -6.13 5.11
N ASP A 181 -17.54 -5.51 6.20
CA ASP A 181 -18.65 -4.55 6.19
C ASP A 181 -18.18 -3.09 6.10
N ASN A 182 -16.92 -2.82 6.50
CA ASN A 182 -16.37 -1.48 6.52
C ASN A 182 -15.14 -1.36 5.65
N LYS A 183 -15.08 -0.30 4.82
CA LYS A 183 -13.89 -0.01 4.01
C LYS A 183 -12.68 0.29 4.89
N LEU A 184 -11.56 -0.26 4.54
CA LEU A 184 -10.26 0.13 5.07
C LEU A 184 -9.78 1.35 4.28
N GLN A 185 -9.46 2.44 4.99
CA GLN A 185 -8.76 3.59 4.43
C GLN A 185 -7.28 3.48 4.80
N THR A 186 -6.44 3.23 3.82
CA THR A 186 -5.00 2.96 4.06
C THR A 186 -4.11 3.73 3.09
N LEU A 187 -2.81 3.72 3.36
CA LEU A 187 -1.78 4.31 2.50
C LEU A 187 -0.84 3.22 2.00
N TYR A 188 -0.47 3.33 0.74
CA TYR A 188 0.59 2.52 0.13
C TYR A 188 1.76 3.41 -0.30
N GLU A 189 2.97 2.92 -0.10
CA GLU A 189 4.19 3.43 -0.73
C GLU A 189 4.51 2.57 -1.94
N ILE A 190 4.76 3.22 -3.08
CA ILE A 190 5.08 2.56 -4.34
C ILE A 190 6.41 3.13 -4.82
N ASP A 191 7.44 2.29 -4.89
CA ASP A 191 8.75 2.70 -5.33
C ASP A 191 8.92 2.49 -6.84
N LEU A 192 9.26 3.56 -7.53
CA LEU A 192 9.69 3.59 -8.91
C LEU A 192 11.21 3.79 -8.93
N ILE A 193 11.94 2.88 -9.56
CA ILE A 193 13.41 2.95 -9.66
C ILE A 193 13.85 3.15 -11.10
N TYR A 194 14.97 3.86 -11.27
CA TYR A 194 15.65 3.99 -12.55
C TYR A 194 16.80 2.99 -12.62
N LEU A 195 16.69 2.02 -13.51
CA LEU A 195 17.65 0.94 -13.63
C LEU A 195 18.02 0.69 -15.09
N GLN A 196 19.15 0.01 -15.27
CA GLN A 196 19.55 -0.45 -16.57
C GLN A 196 18.70 -1.65 -17.01
N ASP A 197 18.12 -1.60 -18.20
CA ASP A 197 17.29 -2.67 -18.74
C ASP A 197 18.16 -3.81 -19.28
N ALA A 198 18.24 -4.91 -18.54
CA ALA A 198 19.00 -6.08 -18.91
C ALA A 198 18.50 -6.74 -20.21
N ASP A 199 17.19 -6.66 -20.47
CA ASP A 199 16.59 -7.25 -21.68
C ASP A 199 17.00 -6.51 -22.95
N LYS A 200 17.20 -5.20 -22.84
CA LYS A 200 17.76 -4.39 -23.94
C LYS A 200 19.26 -4.57 -24.09
N MET A 201 19.96 -4.95 -23.04
CA MET A 201 21.40 -5.27 -23.11
C MET A 201 21.67 -6.60 -23.85
N GLY A 202 20.79 -7.59 -23.67
CA GLY A 202 20.93 -8.92 -24.30
C GLY A 202 20.87 -8.90 -25.83
N VAL A 203 20.29 -7.86 -26.43
CA VAL A 203 20.23 -7.68 -27.89
C VAL A 203 21.58 -7.18 -28.47
N TYR A 204 22.44 -6.59 -27.62
CA TYR A 204 23.69 -5.94 -28.04
C TYR A 204 24.98 -6.65 -27.59
N GLY A 205 24.88 -7.90 -27.10
CA GLY A 205 26.05 -8.80 -26.91
C GLY A 205 26.75 -8.67 -25.56
N GLU A 206 27.34 -9.79 -25.19
CA GLU A 206 28.17 -9.98 -24.01
C GLU A 206 29.33 -9.01 -23.96
N GLY A 207 29.40 -8.20 -22.93
CA GLY A 207 30.54 -7.30 -22.66
C GLY A 207 30.25 -5.83 -22.97
N LEU A 208 30.86 -4.95 -22.22
CA LEU A 208 30.85 -3.49 -22.30
C LEU A 208 31.28 -2.87 -23.66
N GLY A 209 31.20 -3.58 -24.74
CA GLY A 209 31.58 -3.16 -26.10
C GLY A 209 30.35 -2.92 -26.96
N LEU A 210 29.78 -1.70 -26.92
CA LEU A 210 28.91 -1.26 -28.00
C LEU A 210 29.68 -1.36 -29.31
N THR A 211 29.13 -2.06 -30.30
CA THR A 211 29.69 -2.14 -31.64
C THR A 211 28.87 -1.27 -32.59
N CYS A 212 29.54 -0.65 -33.55
CA CYS A 212 28.87 0.13 -34.60
C CYS A 212 27.93 -0.76 -35.41
N PRO A 213 26.63 -0.42 -35.54
CA PRO A 213 25.68 -1.24 -36.29
C PRO A 213 26.00 -1.33 -37.80
N ASN A 214 26.82 -0.44 -38.33
CA ASN A 214 27.19 -0.41 -39.73
C ASN A 214 28.51 -1.16 -40.03
N CYS A 215 29.56 -1.00 -39.22
CA CYS A 215 30.87 -1.56 -39.50
C CYS A 215 31.39 -2.57 -38.46
N GLY A 216 30.67 -2.82 -37.39
CA GLY A 216 31.06 -3.73 -36.31
C GLY A 216 32.20 -3.26 -35.42
N ALA A 217 32.75 -2.05 -35.66
CA ALA A 217 33.86 -1.52 -34.86
C ALA A 217 33.41 -1.19 -33.43
N PRO A 218 34.29 -1.41 -32.43
CA PRO A 218 33.95 -1.10 -31.04
C PRO A 218 33.77 0.40 -30.82
N ILE A 219 32.72 0.78 -30.11
CA ILE A 219 32.45 2.16 -29.66
C ILE A 219 33.15 2.35 -28.34
N LYS A 220 34.15 3.21 -28.30
CA LYS A 220 35.08 3.36 -27.18
C LYS A 220 34.54 4.24 -26.06
N ASN A 221 33.63 5.16 -26.36
CA ASN A 221 33.12 6.15 -25.38
C ASN A 221 31.60 6.10 -25.29
N LEU A 222 31.07 6.00 -24.08
CA LEU A 222 29.65 6.21 -23.79
C LEU A 222 29.29 7.65 -24.18
N GLY A 223 28.23 7.82 -24.99
CA GLY A 223 27.78 9.16 -25.46
C GLY A 223 28.42 9.58 -26.81
N GLN A 224 29.18 8.72 -27.47
CA GLN A 224 29.71 8.98 -28.79
C GLN A 224 28.61 9.03 -29.85
N LYS A 225 28.43 10.16 -30.53
CA LYS A 225 27.35 10.37 -31.51
C LYS A 225 27.62 9.79 -32.88
N PHE A 226 28.87 9.52 -33.21
CA PHE A 226 29.31 8.97 -34.51
C PHE A 226 30.39 7.93 -34.31
N CYS A 227 30.40 6.92 -35.15
CA CYS A 227 31.45 5.91 -35.17
C CYS A 227 32.78 6.51 -35.66
N ASP A 228 33.88 6.35 -34.91
CA ASP A 228 35.22 6.84 -35.28
C ASP A 228 35.76 6.20 -36.52
N TYR A 229 35.25 5.04 -36.93
CA TYR A 229 35.77 4.25 -38.06
C TYR A 229 35.01 4.49 -39.37
N CYS A 230 33.67 4.63 -39.30
CA CYS A 230 32.86 4.75 -40.52
C CYS A 230 31.99 5.99 -40.58
N GLY A 231 32.00 6.84 -39.52
CA GLY A 231 31.23 8.07 -39.47
C GLY A 231 29.71 7.89 -39.31
N THR A 232 29.23 6.64 -39.24
CA THR A 232 27.80 6.37 -39.05
C THR A 232 27.32 6.90 -37.69
N GLY A 233 26.15 7.54 -37.66
CA GLY A 233 25.52 7.97 -36.41
C GLY A 233 25.28 6.78 -35.49
N VAL A 234 25.80 6.88 -34.28
CA VAL A 234 25.57 5.92 -33.20
C VAL A 234 24.36 6.41 -32.44
N ILE A 235 23.24 5.69 -32.52
CA ILE A 235 22.09 5.94 -31.67
C ILE A 235 22.47 5.41 -30.29
N GLU A 236 22.63 6.31 -29.32
CA GLU A 236 22.79 5.93 -27.94
C GLU A 236 21.50 5.23 -27.50
N VAL A 237 21.52 3.90 -27.42
CA VAL A 237 20.39 3.13 -26.91
C VAL A 237 20.37 3.38 -25.41
N ASN A 238 19.43 4.20 -24.98
CA ASN A 238 19.17 4.37 -23.57
C ASN A 238 18.62 3.04 -23.01
N THR A 239 19.51 2.23 -22.45
CA THR A 239 19.19 0.96 -21.82
C THR A 239 18.61 1.13 -20.42
N ARG A 240 18.51 2.38 -19.96
CA ARG A 240 17.95 2.70 -18.65
C ARG A 240 16.45 2.95 -18.76
N VAL A 241 15.70 2.32 -17.87
CA VAL A 241 14.25 2.40 -17.82
C VAL A 241 13.74 2.58 -16.40
N TRP A 242 12.56 3.15 -16.30
CA TRP A 242 11.84 3.26 -15.05
C TRP A 242 11.01 2.00 -14.85
N LYS A 243 11.20 1.31 -13.71
CA LYS A 243 10.37 0.17 -13.30
C LYS A 243 9.92 0.29 -11.86
N PHE A 244 8.73 -0.22 -11.56
CA PHE A 244 8.21 -0.28 -10.19
C PHE A 244 8.82 -1.46 -9.45
N ASN A 245 9.43 -1.18 -8.29
CA ASN A 245 10.25 -2.15 -7.56
C ASN A 245 9.61 -2.64 -6.25
N ALA A 246 8.75 -1.85 -5.65
CA ALA A 246 8.10 -2.22 -4.41
C ALA A 246 6.71 -1.59 -4.27
N VAL A 247 5.82 -2.33 -3.64
CA VAL A 247 4.52 -1.85 -3.14
C VAL A 247 4.42 -2.27 -1.68
N ARG A 248 4.26 -1.31 -0.78
CA ARG A 248 4.21 -1.54 0.68
C ARG A 248 3.04 -0.81 1.30
N GLU A 249 2.24 -1.49 2.10
CA GLU A 249 1.23 -0.83 2.91
C GLU A 249 1.89 -0.13 4.10
N GLN A 250 1.56 1.14 4.32
CA GLN A 250 1.99 1.86 5.51
C GLN A 250 1.15 1.39 6.71
N THR A 251 1.71 0.47 7.48
CA THR A 251 1.11 0.06 8.75
C THR A 251 1.06 1.27 9.68
N LYS A 252 -0.12 1.61 10.23
CA LYS A 252 -0.20 2.57 11.32
C LYS A 252 0.74 2.10 12.42
N ARG A 253 1.78 2.87 12.74
CA ARG A 253 2.39 2.75 14.06
C ARG A 253 1.25 2.98 15.05
N ARG A 254 0.85 1.95 15.78
CA ARG A 254 0.03 2.10 16.97
C ARG A 254 0.86 2.99 17.90
N THR A 255 0.58 4.29 17.93
CA THR A 255 0.95 5.09 19.08
C THR A 255 0.12 4.53 20.22
N ALA A 256 0.76 3.72 21.04
CA ALA A 256 0.24 3.39 22.36
C ALA A 256 0.16 4.73 23.11
N PHE A 257 -1.06 5.14 23.42
CA PHE A 257 -1.35 6.10 24.48
C PHE A 257 -1.45 5.36 25.80
#